data_20e84ff7992ac63a59ee397fc49e3821
#
_entry.id   20e84ff7992ac63a59ee397fc49e3821
#
_cell.length_a   1.000
_cell.length_b   1.000
_cell.length_c   1.000
_cell.angle_alpha   90.00
_cell.angle_beta   90.00
_cell.angle_gamma   90.00
#
_symmetry.space_group_name_H-M   'P 1'
#
loop_
_entity.id
_entity.type
_entity.pdbx_description
1 polymer ?
#
loop_
_entity_poly.entity_id
_entity_poly.type
_entity_poly.pdbx_seq_one_letter_code
_entity_poly.pdbx_strand_id
1 'polypeptide(L)'
;LKQYQAVLEKLVDDKVIKDYDDLSDNDVFEFEIQVDRAFGERTDEWIMTKLKLIKKVSENFTCIDENNKIVIFKDLKELLEAWYVKRIEYNDKRKQHLLASMQEEMDYTNARAKFIQGVVDEAIELRNTKEAAVITQAEAYDAILHGRVKGFLGLPMRSLTTEEIAKLKAKAKGLKADITAYKKHTFEDILIEDLGSLTI
;
A
#
# COMPACT_ATOMS: atom_id res chain seq x y z
N LEU A 1 -37.70 4.42 0.86
CA LEU A 1 -39.06 4.02 1.16
C LEU A 1 -40.06 4.77 0.28
N LYS A 2 -40.26 6.08 0.49
CA LYS A 2 -41.25 6.90 -0.27
C LYS A 2 -41.17 6.78 -1.79
N GLN A 3 -39.98 6.63 -2.37
CA GLN A 3 -39.82 6.45 -3.82
C GLN A 3 -40.38 5.10 -4.31
N TYR A 4 -40.25 4.05 -3.51
CA TYR A 4 -40.77 2.74 -3.88
C TYR A 4 -42.27 2.64 -3.65
N GLN A 5 -42.81 3.26 -2.61
CA GLN A 5 -44.26 3.42 -2.41
C GLN A 5 -44.93 4.05 -3.64
N ALA A 6 -44.36 5.15 -4.16
CA ALA A 6 -44.87 5.78 -5.39
C ALA A 6 -44.80 4.86 -6.63
N VAL A 7 -43.86 3.92 -6.66
CA VAL A 7 -43.81 2.87 -7.70
C VAL A 7 -44.92 1.87 -7.51
N LEU A 8 -45.19 1.43 -6.29
CA LEU A 8 -46.26 0.48 -5.98
C LEU A 8 -47.64 1.09 -6.24
N GLU A 9 -47.88 2.35 -5.82
CA GLU A 9 -49.14 3.08 -6.13
C GLU A 9 -49.38 3.10 -7.65
N LYS A 10 -48.38 3.41 -8.44
CA LYS A 10 -48.50 3.39 -9.90
C LYS A 10 -48.80 1.99 -10.46
N LEU A 11 -48.26 0.94 -9.86
CA LEU A 11 -48.53 -0.44 -10.27
C LEU A 11 -49.95 -0.87 -9.92
N VAL A 12 -50.56 -0.32 -8.85
CA VAL A 12 -51.97 -0.49 -8.50
C VAL A 12 -52.87 0.23 -9.53
N ASP A 13 -52.53 1.51 -9.85
CA ASP A 13 -53.25 2.31 -10.86
C ASP A 13 -53.24 1.62 -12.24
N ASP A 14 -52.08 1.10 -12.63
CA ASP A 14 -51.87 0.36 -13.88
C ASP A 14 -52.51 -1.05 -13.85
N LYS A 15 -53.12 -1.46 -12.73
CA LYS A 15 -53.74 -2.78 -12.50
C LYS A 15 -52.76 -3.95 -12.70
N VAL A 16 -51.50 -3.75 -12.43
CA VAL A 16 -50.45 -4.78 -12.45
C VAL A 16 -50.44 -5.59 -11.16
N ILE A 17 -50.72 -4.93 -10.04
CA ILE A 17 -50.94 -5.51 -8.72
C ILE A 17 -52.31 -5.06 -8.23
N LYS A 18 -52.88 -5.80 -7.27
CA LYS A 18 -54.21 -5.46 -6.73
C LYS A 18 -54.13 -4.39 -5.65
N ASP A 19 -53.23 -4.60 -4.71
CA ASP A 19 -53.05 -3.76 -3.55
C ASP A 19 -51.65 -4.05 -2.92
N TYR A 20 -51.25 -3.22 -1.97
CA TYR A 20 -50.04 -3.47 -1.19
C TYR A 20 -50.19 -2.91 0.23
N ASP A 21 -49.54 -3.58 1.19
CA ASP A 21 -49.39 -3.12 2.57
C ASP A 21 -47.92 -2.85 2.87
N ASP A 22 -47.65 -1.71 3.51
CA ASP A 22 -46.31 -1.36 3.95
C ASP A 22 -46.11 -1.77 5.41
N LEU A 23 -45.37 -2.82 5.63
CA LEU A 23 -45.02 -3.35 6.95
C LEU A 23 -43.62 -2.94 7.40
N SER A 24 -42.99 -1.99 6.69
CA SER A 24 -41.64 -1.55 6.95
C SER A 24 -41.49 -0.89 8.32
N ASP A 25 -40.43 -1.24 9.04
CA ASP A 25 -39.99 -0.60 10.28
C ASP A 25 -38.71 0.21 10.02
N ASN A 26 -38.09 0.82 11.07
CA ASN A 26 -36.96 1.68 10.97
C ASN A 26 -35.74 1.02 10.32
N ASP A 27 -35.54 -0.29 10.51
CA ASP A 27 -34.38 -1.05 10.06
C ASP A 27 -34.65 -2.05 8.92
N VAL A 28 -35.94 -2.34 8.63
CA VAL A 28 -36.32 -3.36 7.64
C VAL A 28 -37.40 -2.82 6.69
N PHE A 29 -37.15 -2.96 5.38
CA PHE A 29 -38.15 -2.64 4.36
C PHE A 29 -38.95 -3.90 4.01
N GLU A 30 -40.25 -3.91 4.33
CA GLU A 30 -41.15 -5.04 4.11
C GLU A 30 -42.44 -4.56 3.49
N PHE A 31 -42.80 -5.15 2.36
CA PHE A 31 -44.07 -4.88 1.65
C PHE A 31 -44.79 -6.19 1.36
N GLU A 32 -46.06 -6.25 1.75
CA GLU A 32 -46.92 -7.32 1.36
C GLU A 32 -47.74 -6.90 0.12
N ILE A 33 -47.59 -7.63 -0.99
CA ILE A 33 -48.13 -7.24 -2.28
C ILE A 33 -49.19 -8.25 -2.71
N GLN A 34 -50.45 -7.79 -2.90
CA GLN A 34 -51.56 -8.61 -3.35
C GLN A 34 -51.58 -8.66 -4.87
N VAL A 35 -51.46 -9.88 -5.41
CA VAL A 35 -51.38 -10.11 -6.85
C VAL A 35 -52.43 -11.12 -7.31
N ASP A 36 -52.66 -11.21 -8.63
CA ASP A 36 -53.48 -12.28 -9.21
C ASP A 36 -52.70 -13.60 -9.26
N ARG A 37 -53.43 -14.73 -9.24
CA ARG A 37 -52.83 -16.06 -9.35
C ARG A 37 -51.89 -16.20 -10.56
N ALA A 38 -52.31 -15.65 -11.71
CA ALA A 38 -51.55 -15.67 -12.93
C ALA A 38 -50.21 -14.89 -12.83
N PHE A 39 -50.11 -13.90 -11.94
CA PHE A 39 -48.89 -13.16 -11.63
C PHE A 39 -47.92 -14.03 -10.82
N GLY A 40 -48.43 -14.77 -9.81
CA GLY A 40 -47.62 -15.66 -8.98
C GLY A 40 -47.11 -16.92 -9.71
N GLU A 41 -47.72 -17.29 -10.83
CA GLU A 41 -47.29 -18.41 -11.67
C GLU A 41 -46.14 -18.04 -12.65
N ARG A 42 -45.68 -16.76 -12.66
CA ARG A 42 -44.60 -16.28 -13.47
C ARG A 42 -43.23 -16.57 -12.85
N THR A 43 -42.15 -16.47 -13.65
CA THR A 43 -40.80 -16.65 -13.15
C THR A 43 -40.39 -15.51 -12.21
N ASP A 44 -39.56 -15.80 -11.22
CA ASP A 44 -39.03 -14.81 -10.25
C ASP A 44 -38.42 -13.62 -10.95
N GLU A 45 -37.62 -13.84 -12.01
CA GLU A 45 -37.01 -12.78 -12.79
C GLU A 45 -38.02 -11.83 -13.44
N TRP A 46 -39.15 -12.38 -13.95
CA TRP A 46 -40.24 -11.58 -14.50
C TRP A 46 -40.91 -10.76 -13.41
N ILE A 47 -41.18 -11.39 -12.23
CA ILE A 47 -41.82 -10.75 -11.07
C ILE A 47 -40.94 -9.60 -10.58
N MET A 48 -39.65 -9.84 -10.37
CA MET A 48 -38.67 -8.81 -9.94
C MET A 48 -38.62 -7.63 -10.92
N THR A 49 -38.65 -7.92 -12.22
CA THR A 49 -38.64 -6.89 -13.27
C THR A 49 -39.94 -6.07 -13.25
N LYS A 50 -41.11 -6.71 -13.09
CA LYS A 50 -42.40 -6.03 -13.03
C LYS A 50 -42.54 -5.17 -11.78
N LEU A 51 -42.13 -5.68 -10.64
CA LEU A 51 -42.10 -4.94 -9.37
C LEU A 51 -40.98 -3.91 -9.29
N LYS A 52 -40.18 -3.77 -10.33
CA LYS A 52 -39.04 -2.83 -10.41
C LYS A 52 -38.02 -3.02 -9.28
N LEU A 53 -37.83 -4.26 -8.82
CA LEU A 53 -36.83 -4.62 -7.84
C LEU A 53 -35.42 -4.71 -8.45
N ILE A 54 -35.31 -4.83 -9.78
CA ILE A 54 -34.04 -4.89 -10.49
C ILE A 54 -33.72 -3.51 -11.06
N LYS A 55 -32.59 -2.94 -10.63
CA LYS A 55 -32.04 -1.72 -11.21
C LYS A 55 -30.80 -2.08 -12.00
N LYS A 56 -30.82 -1.80 -13.30
CA LYS A 56 -29.61 -1.87 -14.13
C LYS A 56 -28.77 -0.62 -13.91
N VAL A 57 -27.53 -0.79 -13.51
CA VAL A 57 -26.56 0.29 -13.35
C VAL A 57 -25.48 0.07 -14.40
N SER A 58 -25.16 1.12 -15.18
CA SER A 58 -24.02 1.11 -16.09
C SER A 58 -22.81 1.69 -15.38
N GLU A 59 -21.70 1.00 -15.46
CA GLU A 59 -20.41 1.45 -14.93
C GLU A 59 -19.55 2.01 -16.06
N ASN A 60 -18.88 3.09 -15.78
CA ASN A 60 -17.89 3.69 -16.69
C ASN A 60 -16.48 3.41 -16.14
N PHE A 61 -15.67 2.74 -16.92
CA PHE A 61 -14.28 2.49 -16.61
C PHE A 61 -13.40 3.63 -17.12
N THR A 62 -13.57 4.80 -16.52
CA THR A 62 -12.82 6.02 -16.87
C THR A 62 -11.80 6.30 -15.77
N CYS A 63 -10.52 6.35 -16.15
CA CYS A 63 -9.40 6.60 -15.24
C CYS A 63 -8.54 7.75 -15.77
N ILE A 64 -7.66 8.24 -14.89
CA ILE A 64 -6.61 9.21 -15.25
C ILE A 64 -5.28 8.44 -15.32
N ASP A 65 -4.59 8.56 -16.45
CA ASP A 65 -3.26 7.96 -16.64
C ASP A 65 -2.14 8.73 -15.92
N GLU A 66 -0.92 8.21 -15.99
CA GLU A 66 0.26 8.86 -15.42
C GLU A 66 0.62 10.21 -16.04
N ASN A 67 0.05 10.55 -17.19
CA ASN A 67 0.24 11.81 -17.88
C ASN A 67 -0.89 12.82 -17.62
N ASN A 68 -1.75 12.53 -16.63
CA ASN A 68 -2.95 13.29 -16.31
C ASN A 68 -3.96 13.37 -17.45
N LYS A 69 -4.00 12.35 -18.33
CA LYS A 69 -4.99 12.26 -19.41
C LYS A 69 -6.11 11.30 -19.02
N ILE A 70 -7.31 11.64 -19.44
CA ILE A 70 -8.48 10.77 -19.26
C ILE A 70 -8.39 9.63 -20.26
N VAL A 71 -8.46 8.40 -19.74
CA VAL A 71 -8.50 7.16 -20.52
C VAL A 71 -9.80 6.42 -20.19
N ILE A 72 -10.50 5.97 -21.22
CA ILE A 72 -11.74 5.22 -21.11
C ILE A 72 -11.46 3.79 -21.54
N PHE A 73 -11.71 2.84 -20.64
CA PHE A 73 -11.56 1.41 -20.91
C PHE A 73 -12.92 0.81 -21.27
N LYS A 74 -12.91 -0.17 -22.14
CA LYS A 74 -14.12 -0.85 -22.62
C LYS A 74 -14.78 -1.68 -21.54
N ASP A 75 -13.95 -2.36 -20.74
CA ASP A 75 -14.40 -3.23 -19.67
C ASP A 75 -13.37 -3.29 -18.54
N LEU A 76 -13.76 -3.94 -17.44
CA LEU A 76 -12.90 -4.11 -16.25
C LEU A 76 -11.63 -4.89 -16.58
N LYS A 77 -11.68 -5.84 -17.51
CA LYS A 77 -10.53 -6.67 -17.89
C LYS A 77 -9.43 -5.81 -18.52
N GLU A 78 -9.79 -4.98 -19.48
CA GLU A 78 -8.85 -4.05 -20.15
C GLU A 78 -8.20 -3.08 -19.15
N LEU A 79 -9.01 -2.55 -18.21
CA LEU A 79 -8.50 -1.71 -17.12
C LEU A 79 -7.48 -2.46 -16.25
N LEU A 80 -7.79 -3.70 -15.84
CA LEU A 80 -6.91 -4.50 -14.99
C LEU A 80 -5.62 -4.90 -15.72
N GLU A 81 -5.70 -5.22 -17.01
CA GLU A 81 -4.51 -5.51 -17.83
C GLU A 81 -3.58 -4.30 -17.93
N ALA A 82 -4.14 -3.11 -18.19
CA ALA A 82 -3.37 -1.86 -18.24
C ALA A 82 -2.75 -1.54 -16.88
N TRP A 83 -3.51 -1.69 -15.78
CA TRP A 83 -3.01 -1.52 -14.43
C TRP A 83 -1.88 -2.50 -14.11
N TYR A 84 -2.02 -3.78 -14.48
CA TYR A 84 -1.03 -4.82 -14.22
C TYR A 84 0.32 -4.50 -14.86
N VAL A 85 0.32 -4.09 -16.12
CA VAL A 85 1.54 -3.68 -16.84
C VAL A 85 2.25 -2.54 -16.11
N LYS A 86 1.50 -1.52 -15.69
CA LYS A 86 2.04 -0.40 -14.94
C LYS A 86 2.52 -0.81 -13.54
N ARG A 87 1.80 -1.70 -12.88
CA ARG A 87 2.19 -2.21 -11.56
C ARG A 87 3.53 -2.94 -11.59
N ILE A 88 3.80 -3.74 -12.65
CA ILE A 88 5.11 -4.37 -12.85
C ILE A 88 6.21 -3.32 -12.90
N GLU A 89 6.07 -2.31 -13.77
CA GLU A 89 7.06 -1.25 -13.94
C GLU A 89 7.36 -0.51 -12.62
N TYR A 90 6.32 -0.14 -11.89
CA TYR A 90 6.47 0.57 -10.62
C TYR A 90 7.01 -0.30 -9.48
N ASN A 91 6.68 -1.59 -9.47
CA ASN A 91 7.25 -2.52 -8.48
C ASN A 91 8.76 -2.71 -8.69
N ASP A 92 9.23 -2.73 -9.91
CA ASP A 92 10.67 -2.75 -10.20
C ASP A 92 11.37 -1.50 -9.70
N LYS A 93 10.83 -0.31 -9.97
CA LYS A 93 11.34 0.96 -9.46
C LYS A 93 11.34 0.98 -7.93
N ARG A 94 10.26 0.53 -7.30
CA ARG A 94 10.14 0.40 -5.84
C ARG A 94 11.21 -0.53 -5.27
N LYS A 95 11.41 -1.70 -5.89
CA LYS A 95 12.42 -2.66 -5.46
C LYS A 95 13.83 -2.08 -5.52
N GLN A 96 14.18 -1.41 -6.61
CA GLN A 96 15.47 -0.75 -6.77
C GLN A 96 15.68 0.34 -5.72
N HIS A 97 14.67 1.18 -5.49
CA HIS A 97 14.72 2.24 -4.48
C HIS A 97 14.90 1.67 -3.06
N LEU A 98 14.14 0.64 -2.69
CA LEU A 98 14.25 0.01 -1.37
C LEU A 98 15.60 -0.66 -1.17
N LEU A 99 16.12 -1.36 -2.18
CA LEU A 99 17.46 -1.96 -2.13
C LEU A 99 18.55 -0.89 -1.98
N ALA A 100 18.44 0.22 -2.70
CA ALA A 100 19.38 1.34 -2.58
C ALA A 100 19.33 1.97 -1.18
N SER A 101 18.13 2.19 -0.64
CA SER A 101 17.94 2.73 0.72
C SER A 101 18.49 1.79 1.80
N MET A 102 18.22 0.49 1.71
CA MET A 102 18.79 -0.50 2.64
C MET A 102 20.33 -0.56 2.55
N GLN A 103 20.86 -0.48 1.34
CA GLN A 103 22.32 -0.44 1.13
C GLN A 103 22.95 0.81 1.76
N GLU A 104 22.34 1.98 1.55
CA GLU A 104 22.80 3.24 2.16
C GLU A 104 22.74 3.18 3.70
N GLU A 105 21.68 2.59 4.28
CA GLU A 105 21.59 2.40 5.72
C GLU A 105 22.66 1.44 6.25
N MET A 106 22.93 0.36 5.54
CA MET A 106 23.99 -0.59 5.89
C MET A 106 25.36 0.06 5.84
N ASP A 107 25.65 0.82 4.79
CA ASP A 107 26.94 1.52 4.61
C ASP A 107 27.13 2.59 5.69
N TYR A 108 26.07 3.34 6.02
CA TYR A 108 26.09 4.29 7.13
C TYR A 108 26.33 3.60 8.47
N THR A 109 25.68 2.48 8.73
CA THR A 109 25.83 1.70 9.96
C THR A 109 27.26 1.14 10.08
N ASN A 110 27.83 0.65 8.99
CA ASN A 110 29.22 0.17 8.95
C ASN A 110 30.25 1.31 9.15
N ALA A 111 30.06 2.44 8.47
CA ALA A 111 30.92 3.59 8.62
C ALA A 111 30.91 4.14 10.06
N ARG A 112 29.71 4.20 10.67
CA ARG A 112 29.57 4.58 12.08
C ARG A 112 30.27 3.60 13.02
N ALA A 113 30.14 2.30 12.79
CA ALA A 113 30.82 1.29 13.58
C ALA A 113 32.35 1.39 13.46
N LYS A 114 32.87 1.61 12.25
CA LYS A 114 34.28 1.83 12.00
C LYS A 114 34.83 3.12 12.67
N PHE A 115 34.05 4.22 12.60
CA PHE A 115 34.42 5.46 13.27
C PHE A 115 34.55 5.27 14.78
N ILE A 116 33.56 4.65 15.41
CA ILE A 116 33.59 4.34 16.85
C ILE A 116 34.75 3.40 17.16
N GLN A 117 34.97 2.38 16.34
CA GLN A 117 36.11 1.46 16.52
C GLN A 117 37.45 2.22 16.46
N GLY A 118 37.64 3.13 15.45
CA GLY A 118 38.83 3.92 15.34
C GLY A 118 39.08 4.85 16.53
N VAL A 119 38.01 5.35 17.16
CA VAL A 119 38.15 6.15 18.40
C VAL A 119 38.51 5.27 19.58
N VAL A 120 37.95 4.06 19.71
CA VAL A 120 38.22 3.11 20.79
C VAL A 120 39.66 2.57 20.67
N ASP A 121 40.14 2.35 19.44
CA ASP A 121 41.48 1.86 19.13
C ASP A 121 42.55 2.98 19.18
N GLU A 122 42.15 4.23 19.57
CA GLU A 122 42.98 5.41 19.62
C GLU A 122 43.63 5.81 18.24
N ALA A 123 43.08 5.27 17.16
CA ALA A 123 43.49 5.62 15.79
C ALA A 123 42.87 6.92 15.29
N ILE A 124 41.73 7.31 15.89
CA ILE A 124 41.06 8.59 15.67
C ILE A 124 41.05 9.35 16.98
N GLU A 125 41.86 10.42 17.04
CA GLU A 125 42.02 11.25 18.22
C GLU A 125 41.04 12.43 18.19
N LEU A 126 40.06 12.42 19.12
CA LEU A 126 39.05 13.48 19.21
C LEU A 126 39.43 14.60 20.15
N ARG A 127 40.31 14.31 21.14
CA ARG A 127 40.67 15.26 22.21
C ARG A 127 41.76 16.20 21.76
N ASN A 128 41.49 17.52 21.87
CA ASN A 128 42.42 18.57 21.47
C ASN A 128 42.80 18.56 19.97
N THR A 129 42.07 17.86 19.11
CA THR A 129 42.36 17.76 17.69
C THR A 129 41.39 18.62 16.87
N LYS A 130 41.89 19.30 15.84
CA LYS A 130 41.07 20.11 14.94
C LYS A 130 40.13 19.20 14.11
N GLU A 131 38.93 19.67 13.83
CA GLU A 131 37.94 18.93 13.03
C GLU A 131 38.51 18.38 11.71
N ALA A 132 39.27 19.18 10.99
CA ALA A 132 39.90 18.76 9.74
C ALA A 132 40.86 17.58 9.91
N ALA A 133 41.62 17.55 11.01
CA ALA A 133 42.56 16.44 11.28
C ALA A 133 41.80 15.17 11.68
N VAL A 134 40.72 15.30 12.43
CA VAL A 134 39.81 14.15 12.74
C VAL A 134 39.21 13.56 11.48
N ILE A 135 38.78 14.39 10.53
CA ILE A 135 38.26 13.96 9.24
C ILE A 135 39.36 13.16 8.48
N THR A 136 40.58 13.67 8.41
CA THR A 136 41.71 12.99 7.73
C THR A 136 42.00 11.63 8.40
N GLN A 137 42.01 11.58 9.73
CA GLN A 137 42.21 10.32 10.48
C GLN A 137 41.06 9.32 10.21
N ALA A 138 39.81 9.78 10.17
CA ALA A 138 38.67 8.96 9.84
C ALA A 138 38.73 8.45 8.39
N GLU A 139 39.25 9.28 7.48
CA GLU A 139 39.54 8.88 6.09
C GLU A 139 40.57 7.76 6.05
N ALA A 140 41.67 7.91 6.72
CA ALA A 140 42.71 6.88 6.76
C ALA A 140 42.21 5.56 7.38
N TYR A 141 41.24 5.63 8.28
CA TYR A 141 40.62 4.45 8.93
C TYR A 141 39.46 3.85 8.15
N ASP A 142 39.23 4.32 6.92
CA ASP A 142 38.11 3.89 6.06
C ASP A 142 36.73 3.99 6.76
N ALA A 143 36.59 5.01 7.62
CA ALA A 143 35.38 5.31 8.36
C ALA A 143 34.52 6.40 7.71
N ILE A 144 34.69 6.58 6.38
CA ILE A 144 34.00 7.63 5.63
C ILE A 144 32.79 7.10 4.92
N LEU A 145 31.75 7.92 4.95
CA LEU A 145 30.62 7.84 4.04
C LEU A 145 30.39 9.23 3.42
N HIS A 146 30.88 9.46 2.19
CA HIS A 146 30.53 10.56 1.30
C HIS A 146 30.07 11.87 2.00
N GLY A 147 30.97 12.52 2.77
CA GLY A 147 30.70 13.79 3.43
C GLY A 147 29.86 13.75 4.72
N ARG A 148 29.43 12.58 5.17
CA ARG A 148 28.64 12.43 6.43
C ARG A 148 29.49 12.32 7.70
N VAL A 149 30.82 12.44 7.61
CA VAL A 149 31.75 12.40 8.77
C VAL A 149 31.37 13.45 9.83
N LYS A 150 30.89 14.63 9.42
CA LYS A 150 30.41 15.67 10.34
C LYS A 150 29.31 15.19 11.26
N GLY A 151 28.44 14.29 10.79
CA GLY A 151 27.39 13.68 11.62
C GLY A 151 27.93 12.76 12.72
N PHE A 152 29.12 12.16 12.51
CA PHE A 152 29.76 11.31 13.53
C PHE A 152 30.46 12.11 14.62
N LEU A 153 30.91 13.32 14.33
CA LEU A 153 31.49 14.21 15.32
C LEU A 153 30.51 14.68 16.39
N GLY A 154 29.23 14.67 16.06
CA GLY A 154 28.14 14.97 17.01
C GLY A 154 27.70 13.78 17.87
N LEU A 155 28.35 12.64 17.81
CA LEU A 155 27.97 11.47 18.61
C LEU A 155 28.24 11.72 20.09
N PRO A 156 27.29 11.37 20.99
CA PRO A 156 27.51 11.50 22.43
C PRO A 156 28.60 10.53 22.89
N MET A 157 29.45 10.95 23.81
CA MET A 157 30.57 10.13 24.32
C MET A 157 30.13 8.76 24.82
N ARG A 158 28.92 8.67 25.38
CA ARG A 158 28.32 7.38 25.83
C ARG A 158 28.10 6.35 24.68
N SER A 159 28.12 6.80 23.43
CA SER A 159 28.00 5.93 22.25
C SER A 159 29.36 5.42 21.74
N LEU A 160 30.48 5.91 22.29
CA LEU A 160 31.83 5.50 21.89
C LEU A 160 32.28 4.30 22.76
N THR A 161 31.58 3.19 22.62
CA THR A 161 31.80 1.98 23.43
C THR A 161 31.89 0.73 22.56
N THR A 162 32.57 -0.28 23.06
CA THR A 162 32.66 -1.61 22.41
C THR A 162 31.29 -2.29 22.28
N GLU A 163 30.38 -2.02 23.22
CA GLU A 163 29.02 -2.53 23.17
C GLU A 163 28.22 -1.92 21.99
N GLU A 164 28.36 -0.62 21.77
CA GLU A 164 27.71 0.03 20.65
C GLU A 164 28.26 -0.47 19.30
N ILE A 165 29.56 -0.72 19.22
CA ILE A 165 30.18 -1.34 18.03
C ILE A 165 29.56 -2.72 17.76
N ALA A 166 29.39 -3.54 18.79
CA ALA A 166 28.78 -4.87 18.65
C ALA A 166 27.34 -4.79 18.16
N LYS A 167 26.54 -3.84 18.67
CA LYS A 167 25.17 -3.59 18.23
C LYS A 167 25.11 -3.15 16.77
N LEU A 168 25.98 -2.21 16.37
CA LEU A 168 26.02 -1.71 14.99
C LEU A 168 26.47 -2.82 14.01
N LYS A 169 27.46 -3.63 14.37
CA LYS A 169 27.88 -4.80 13.58
C LYS A 169 26.76 -5.83 13.43
N ALA A 170 26.00 -6.10 14.50
CA ALA A 170 24.85 -6.98 14.45
C ALA A 170 23.73 -6.43 13.55
N LYS A 171 23.44 -5.10 13.66
CA LYS A 171 22.48 -4.41 12.78
C LYS A 171 22.92 -4.49 11.32
N ALA A 172 24.17 -4.20 11.01
CA ALA A 172 24.68 -4.27 9.63
C ALA A 172 24.60 -5.69 9.05
N LYS A 173 24.85 -6.72 9.88
CA LYS A 173 24.68 -8.12 9.49
C LYS A 173 23.22 -8.45 9.18
N GLY A 174 22.28 -7.95 10.00
CA GLY A 174 20.83 -8.09 9.76
C GLY A 174 20.44 -7.44 8.43
N LEU A 175 20.78 -6.17 8.21
CA LEU A 175 20.54 -5.44 6.96
C LEU A 175 21.10 -6.17 5.74
N LYS A 176 22.30 -6.76 5.84
CA LYS A 176 22.88 -7.56 4.76
C LYS A 176 22.05 -8.80 4.44
N ALA A 177 21.52 -9.47 5.45
CA ALA A 177 20.62 -10.61 5.27
C ALA A 177 19.31 -10.19 4.61
N ASP A 178 18.71 -9.08 5.07
CA ASP A 178 17.47 -8.53 4.53
C ASP A 178 17.64 -8.11 3.05
N ILE A 179 18.74 -7.41 2.71
CA ILE A 179 19.08 -7.08 1.32
C ILE A 179 19.20 -8.34 0.47
N THR A 180 19.84 -9.39 1.00
CA THR A 180 20.03 -10.65 0.27
C THR A 180 18.71 -11.38 0.06
N ALA A 181 17.84 -11.38 1.06
CA ALA A 181 16.49 -11.94 0.98
C ALA A 181 15.65 -11.15 -0.03
N TYR A 182 15.59 -9.83 0.12
CA TYR A 182 14.77 -8.97 -0.73
C TYR A 182 15.20 -8.97 -2.21
N LYS A 183 16.49 -9.16 -2.50
CA LYS A 183 16.98 -9.35 -3.87
C LYS A 183 16.35 -10.55 -4.57
N LYS A 184 16.04 -11.60 -3.82
CA LYS A 184 15.45 -12.85 -4.35
C LYS A 184 13.94 -12.73 -4.59
N HIS A 185 13.25 -11.79 -3.95
CA HIS A 185 11.82 -11.60 -4.16
C HIS A 185 11.55 -11.26 -5.63
N THR A 186 10.65 -12.02 -6.22
CA THR A 186 10.17 -11.76 -7.57
C THR A 186 9.12 -10.65 -7.54
N PHE A 187 8.76 -10.15 -8.71
CA PHE A 187 7.62 -9.23 -8.85
C PHE A 187 6.31 -9.88 -8.33
N GLU A 188 6.13 -11.15 -8.65
CA GLU A 188 4.94 -11.93 -8.26
C GLU A 188 4.83 -12.06 -6.74
N ASP A 189 5.95 -12.32 -6.05
CA ASP A 189 5.97 -12.39 -4.60
C ASP A 189 5.51 -11.05 -3.96
N ILE A 190 6.05 -9.93 -4.45
CA ILE A 190 5.70 -8.59 -3.95
C ILE A 190 4.22 -8.29 -4.22
N LEU A 191 3.70 -8.67 -5.39
CA LEU A 191 2.29 -8.47 -5.74
C LEU A 191 1.38 -9.33 -4.87
N ILE A 192 1.74 -10.58 -4.62
CA ILE A 192 0.97 -11.51 -3.77
C ILE A 192 0.92 -10.99 -2.33
N GLU A 193 2.05 -10.49 -1.79
CA GLU A 193 2.09 -9.87 -0.47
C GLU A 193 1.18 -8.64 -0.39
N ASP A 194 1.27 -7.74 -1.39
CA ASP A 194 0.44 -6.54 -1.46
C ASP A 194 -1.07 -6.91 -1.52
N LEU A 195 -1.44 -7.89 -2.34
CA LEU A 195 -2.82 -8.37 -2.46
C LEU A 195 -3.30 -9.09 -1.19
N GLY A 196 -2.43 -9.85 -0.53
CA GLY A 196 -2.74 -10.54 0.72
C GLY A 196 -3.01 -9.58 1.90
N SER A 197 -2.54 -8.34 1.79
CA SER A 197 -2.82 -7.29 2.78
C SER A 197 -4.20 -6.61 2.61
N LEU A 198 -4.89 -6.87 1.49
CA LEU A 198 -6.23 -6.34 1.25
C LEU A 198 -7.24 -7.14 2.10
N THR A 199 -7.83 -6.46 3.07
CA THR A 199 -9.03 -6.95 3.78
C THR A 199 -10.25 -6.59 2.95
N ILE A 200 -10.95 -7.61 2.43
CA ILE A 200 -12.23 -7.46 1.74
C ILE A 200 -13.34 -7.58 2.77
#